data_84a05d3647a581039cf2dc5f44f06186
#
_entry.id   84a05d3647a581039cf2dc5f44f06186
#
_cell.length_a   1.000
_cell.length_b   1.000
_cell.length_c   1.000
_cell.angle_alpha   90.00
_cell.angle_beta   90.00
_cell.angle_gamma   90.00
#
_symmetry.space_group_name_H-M   'P 1'
#
loop_
_entity.id
_entity.type
_entity.pdbx_description
1 polymer ?
#
loop_
_entity_poly.entity_id
_entity_poly.type
_entity_poly.pdbx_seq_one_letter_code
_entity_poly.pdbx_strand_id
1 'polypeptide(L)'
;MSVTIENQINTYFQTRDKISREELLALIKKDFANWTDNTINIYLSSLQKRGIIHSLSRGMYALGNEEKFQPLPNDKLVKIAAVINKTFPFVKYCVWESAWLNDLMRHQTFKNFTIVEVEKVASEQVFNQLNTNLPNVFINPDEKTIERYIGALDNAIIIKNLNSEAPIQKWNNINVPTLEKILVDIIAD
;
A
#
# COMPACT_ATOMS: atom_id res chain seq x y z
N MET A 1 2.38 21.31 30.98
CA MET A 1 2.60 20.58 29.72
C MET A 1 2.22 21.52 28.59
N SER A 2 3.09 21.79 27.64
CA SER A 2 2.71 22.63 26.48
C SER A 2 1.75 21.83 25.60
N VAL A 3 0.57 22.38 25.39
CA VAL A 3 -0.43 21.80 24.48
C VAL A 3 0.11 21.96 23.06
N THR A 4 0.42 20.87 22.40
CA THR A 4 0.80 20.89 20.98
C THR A 4 -0.46 20.82 20.13
N ILE A 5 -0.43 21.43 18.95
CA ILE A 5 -1.57 21.39 18.00
C ILE A 5 -1.94 19.95 17.62
N GLU A 6 -0.98 19.05 17.57
CA GLU A 6 -1.21 17.65 17.22
C GLU A 6 -2.09 16.93 18.25
N ASN A 7 -1.79 17.14 19.53
CA ASN A 7 -2.59 16.56 20.60
C ASN A 7 -4.01 17.16 20.59
N GLN A 8 -4.12 18.45 20.28
CA GLN A 8 -5.40 19.15 20.25
C GLN A 8 -6.24 18.71 19.03
N ILE A 9 -5.64 18.50 17.87
CA ILE A 9 -6.32 17.98 16.68
C ILE A 9 -6.99 16.63 16.98
N ASN A 10 -6.29 15.70 17.60
CA ASN A 10 -6.88 14.41 17.98
C ASN A 10 -8.12 14.60 18.89
N THR A 11 -8.07 15.56 19.80
CA THR A 11 -9.21 15.88 20.68
C THR A 11 -10.41 16.42 19.89
N TYR A 12 -10.19 17.25 18.88
CA TYR A 12 -11.28 17.80 18.05
C TYR A 12 -12.03 16.71 17.27
N PHE A 13 -11.33 15.64 16.90
CA PHE A 13 -11.91 14.54 16.16
C PHE A 13 -12.41 13.37 17.02
N GLN A 14 -12.27 13.40 18.36
CA GLN A 14 -12.71 12.30 19.25
C GLN A 14 -14.17 11.89 19.10
N THR A 15 -15.05 12.85 18.78
CA THR A 15 -16.50 12.61 18.65
C THR A 15 -17.03 12.82 17.24
N ARG A 16 -16.15 12.98 16.24
CA ARG A 16 -16.51 13.40 14.89
C ARG A 16 -15.58 12.78 13.87
N ASP A 17 -16.13 12.11 12.89
CA ASP A 17 -15.34 11.50 11.80
C ASP A 17 -14.81 12.56 10.81
N LYS A 18 -15.49 13.71 10.74
CA LYS A 18 -15.15 14.81 9.83
C LYS A 18 -15.49 16.17 10.44
N ILE A 19 -14.69 17.19 10.11
CA ILE A 19 -14.86 18.57 10.56
C ILE A 19 -14.73 19.50 9.35
N SER A 20 -15.60 20.51 9.26
CA SER A 20 -15.47 21.55 8.22
C SER A 20 -14.26 22.45 8.48
N ARG A 21 -13.73 23.07 7.42
CA ARG A 21 -12.60 24.00 7.54
C ARG A 21 -12.94 25.17 8.48
N GLU A 22 -14.14 25.71 8.37
CA GLU A 22 -14.60 26.83 9.19
C GLU A 22 -14.65 26.44 10.66
N GLU A 23 -15.22 25.28 10.97
CA GLU A 23 -15.30 24.76 12.32
C GLU A 23 -13.93 24.43 12.89
N LEU A 24 -13.05 23.82 12.10
CA LEU A 24 -11.68 23.50 12.51
C LEU A 24 -10.88 24.77 12.83
N LEU A 25 -11.02 25.82 12.01
CA LEU A 25 -10.41 27.12 12.27
C LEU A 25 -10.94 27.74 13.56
N ALA A 26 -12.25 27.66 13.82
CA ALA A 26 -12.86 28.18 15.05
C ALA A 26 -12.35 27.46 16.30
N LEU A 27 -12.22 26.13 16.24
CA LEU A 27 -11.69 25.32 17.34
C LEU A 27 -10.22 25.66 17.63
N ILE A 28 -9.39 25.77 16.58
CA ILE A 28 -7.98 26.13 16.74
C ILE A 28 -7.83 27.54 17.31
N LYS A 29 -8.61 28.52 16.83
CA LYS A 29 -8.58 29.88 17.38
C LYS A 29 -9.00 29.97 18.84
N LYS A 30 -9.92 29.12 19.27
CA LYS A 30 -10.33 29.04 20.65
C LYS A 30 -9.19 28.63 21.56
N ASP A 31 -8.40 27.64 21.15
CA ASP A 31 -7.33 27.07 21.99
C ASP A 31 -5.99 27.81 21.78
N PHE A 32 -5.80 28.42 20.60
CA PHE A 32 -4.61 29.18 20.21
C PHE A 32 -4.98 30.61 19.81
N ALA A 33 -5.52 31.40 20.76
CA ALA A 33 -6.08 32.73 20.52
C ALA A 33 -5.09 33.72 19.84
N ASN A 34 -3.78 33.53 20.01
CA ASN A 34 -2.73 34.40 19.43
C ASN A 34 -2.37 34.03 18.00
N TRP A 35 -2.93 32.95 17.42
CA TRP A 35 -2.59 32.54 16.08
C TRP A 35 -3.41 33.28 15.03
N THR A 36 -2.71 33.75 14.01
CA THR A 36 -3.36 34.35 12.83
C THR A 36 -3.88 33.24 11.90
N ASP A 37 -4.83 33.59 11.01
CA ASP A 37 -5.34 32.66 10.01
C ASP A 37 -4.22 32.09 9.11
N ASN A 38 -3.23 32.92 8.81
CA ASN A 38 -2.07 32.49 8.02
C ASN A 38 -1.25 31.43 8.79
N THR A 39 -1.02 31.65 10.07
CA THR A 39 -0.34 30.69 10.95
C THR A 39 -1.08 29.36 10.98
N ILE A 40 -2.41 29.41 11.18
CA ILE A 40 -3.25 28.19 11.20
C ILE A 40 -3.17 27.46 9.87
N ASN A 41 -3.24 28.16 8.74
CA ASN A 41 -3.15 27.55 7.41
C ASN A 41 -1.81 26.84 7.17
N ILE A 42 -0.69 27.41 7.63
CA ILE A 42 0.63 26.79 7.56
C ILE A 42 0.65 25.50 8.37
N TYR A 43 0.11 25.51 9.58
CA TYR A 43 0.03 24.31 10.42
C TYR A 43 -0.90 23.25 9.84
N LEU A 44 -2.08 23.61 9.33
CA LEU A 44 -2.99 22.67 8.66
C LEU A 44 -2.32 22.02 7.44
N SER A 45 -1.60 22.80 6.62
CA SER A 45 -0.83 22.27 5.50
C SER A 45 0.28 21.32 5.97
N SER A 46 0.96 21.63 7.07
CA SER A 46 1.97 20.74 7.68
C SER A 46 1.35 19.44 8.18
N LEU A 47 0.20 19.52 8.89
CA LEU A 47 -0.52 18.36 9.39
C LEU A 47 -1.00 17.45 8.24
N GLN A 48 -1.46 18.04 7.12
CA GLN A 48 -1.82 17.28 5.91
C GLN A 48 -0.60 16.59 5.29
N LYS A 49 0.51 17.30 5.13
CA LYS A 49 1.76 16.72 4.59
C LYS A 49 2.29 15.56 5.44
N ARG A 50 2.03 15.60 6.73
CA ARG A 50 2.43 14.56 7.70
C ARG A 50 1.39 13.46 7.87
N GLY A 51 0.26 13.52 7.14
CA GLY A 51 -0.79 12.52 7.20
C GLY A 51 -1.63 12.54 8.49
N ILE A 52 -1.48 13.55 9.36
CA ILE A 52 -2.24 13.65 10.62
C ILE A 52 -3.70 14.00 10.36
N ILE A 53 -3.96 14.79 9.33
CA ILE A 53 -5.29 15.07 8.79
C ILE A 53 -5.27 14.90 7.28
N HIS A 54 -6.39 14.55 6.68
CA HIS A 54 -6.54 14.55 5.22
C HIS A 54 -7.83 15.28 4.80
N SER A 55 -7.84 15.78 3.57
CA SER A 55 -9.02 16.41 2.99
C SER A 55 -9.90 15.35 2.33
N LEU A 56 -11.14 15.20 2.81
CA LEU A 56 -12.14 14.32 2.19
C LEU A 56 -12.78 14.96 0.95
N SER A 57 -12.97 16.26 1.00
CA SER A 57 -13.52 17.08 -0.09
C SER A 57 -13.14 18.54 0.14
N ARG A 58 -13.52 19.44 -0.78
CA ARG A 58 -13.23 20.86 -0.62
C ARG A 58 -13.80 21.40 0.71
N GLY A 59 -12.91 21.75 1.61
CA GLY A 59 -13.27 22.33 2.91
C GLY A 59 -13.72 21.35 3.99
N MET A 60 -13.53 20.04 3.81
CA MET A 60 -13.80 19.01 4.83
C MET A 60 -12.54 18.26 5.17
N TYR A 61 -12.25 18.12 6.46
CA TYR A 61 -11.10 17.38 6.98
C TYR A 61 -11.56 16.17 7.79
N ALA A 62 -10.75 15.12 7.76
CA ALA A 62 -10.84 14.00 8.67
C ALA A 62 -9.47 13.74 9.29
N LEU A 63 -9.45 13.05 10.42
CA LEU A 63 -8.21 12.56 11.01
C LEU A 63 -7.55 11.60 10.01
N GLY A 64 -6.27 11.79 9.82
CA GLY A 64 -5.49 10.80 9.10
C GLY A 64 -5.44 9.55 9.97
N ASN A 65 -6.38 8.65 9.78
CA ASN A 65 -6.18 7.29 10.19
C ASN A 65 -5.09 6.76 9.24
N GLU A 66 -3.86 6.90 9.66
CA GLU A 66 -2.81 6.06 9.12
C GLU A 66 -3.05 4.63 9.63
N GLU A 67 -4.09 3.97 9.17
CA GLU A 67 -3.99 2.54 8.95
C GLU A 67 -2.98 2.41 7.82
N LYS A 68 -1.70 2.47 8.20
CA LYS A 68 -0.62 2.16 7.28
C LYS A 68 -0.93 0.79 6.74
N PHE A 69 -1.12 0.71 5.44
CA PHE A 69 -1.18 -0.58 4.79
C PHE A 69 0.04 -1.40 5.24
N GLN A 70 -0.20 -2.34 6.11
CA GLN A 70 0.81 -3.25 6.65
C GLN A 70 0.44 -4.66 6.20
N PRO A 71 0.82 -5.02 4.99
CA PRO A 71 0.59 -6.37 4.51
C PRO A 71 1.34 -7.35 5.40
N LEU A 72 0.68 -8.43 5.77
CA LEU A 72 1.28 -9.54 6.52
C LEU A 72 1.64 -10.66 5.52
N PRO A 73 2.90 -10.75 5.07
CA PRO A 73 3.33 -11.84 4.23
C PRO A 73 3.16 -13.17 4.95
N ASN A 74 2.52 -14.12 4.29
CA ASN A 74 2.39 -15.49 4.78
C ASN A 74 3.68 -16.32 4.54
N ASP A 75 3.70 -17.54 5.04
CA ASP A 75 4.85 -18.46 4.93
C ASP A 75 5.26 -18.71 3.45
N LYS A 76 4.32 -18.69 2.52
CA LYS A 76 4.59 -18.87 1.09
C LYS A 76 5.40 -17.71 0.54
N LEU A 77 4.98 -16.46 0.81
CA LEU A 77 5.72 -15.27 0.41
C LEU A 77 7.09 -15.21 1.06
N VAL A 78 7.19 -15.58 2.34
CA VAL A 78 8.47 -15.65 3.07
C VAL A 78 9.43 -16.63 2.37
N LYS A 79 8.97 -17.83 1.99
CA LYS A 79 9.78 -18.83 1.29
C LYS A 79 10.21 -18.36 -0.09
N ILE A 80 9.31 -17.77 -0.88
CA ILE A 80 9.63 -17.22 -2.20
C ILE A 80 10.69 -16.12 -2.08
N ALA A 81 10.50 -15.16 -1.19
CA ALA A 81 11.44 -14.08 -0.96
C ALA A 81 12.81 -14.61 -0.50
N ALA A 82 12.83 -15.63 0.36
CA ALA A 82 14.09 -16.24 0.81
C ALA A 82 14.85 -16.90 -0.34
N VAL A 83 14.15 -17.58 -1.25
CA VAL A 83 14.77 -18.17 -2.47
C VAL A 83 15.36 -17.07 -3.35
N ILE A 84 14.60 -16.00 -3.61
CA ILE A 84 15.06 -14.89 -4.45
C ILE A 84 16.27 -14.20 -3.80
N ASN A 85 16.19 -13.83 -2.53
CA ASN A 85 17.29 -13.17 -1.81
C ASN A 85 18.57 -14.00 -1.78
N LYS A 86 18.44 -15.33 -1.65
CA LYS A 86 19.59 -16.25 -1.61
C LYS A 86 20.23 -16.43 -2.99
N THR A 87 19.40 -16.57 -4.04
CA THR A 87 19.91 -16.91 -5.38
C THR A 87 20.26 -15.66 -6.19
N PHE A 88 19.52 -14.57 -5.97
CA PHE A 88 19.63 -13.31 -6.73
C PHE A 88 19.75 -12.10 -5.81
N PRO A 89 20.83 -11.96 -5.02
CA PRO A 89 20.93 -10.97 -3.94
C PRO A 89 20.90 -9.51 -4.40
N PHE A 90 21.13 -9.24 -5.69
CA PHE A 90 21.16 -7.88 -6.24
C PHE A 90 19.93 -7.53 -7.08
N VAL A 91 19.00 -8.47 -7.25
CA VAL A 91 17.81 -8.27 -8.07
C VAL A 91 16.76 -7.51 -7.28
N LYS A 92 16.22 -6.44 -7.87
CA LYS A 92 15.05 -5.78 -7.32
C LYS A 92 13.81 -6.62 -7.57
N TYR A 93 13.05 -6.85 -6.53
CA TYR A 93 11.79 -7.59 -6.60
C TYR A 93 10.82 -7.10 -5.53
N CYS A 94 9.55 -7.42 -5.70
CA CYS A 94 8.58 -7.41 -4.61
C CYS A 94 7.62 -8.60 -4.75
N VAL A 95 7.03 -9.00 -3.62
CA VAL A 95 6.09 -10.13 -3.56
C VAL A 95 4.84 -9.71 -2.80
N TRP A 96 3.67 -10.17 -3.27
CA TRP A 96 2.40 -9.88 -2.65
C TRP A 96 1.31 -10.88 -3.07
N GLU A 97 0.15 -10.81 -2.45
CA GLU A 97 -1.00 -11.65 -2.77
C GLU A 97 -2.21 -10.81 -3.13
N SER A 98 -2.97 -11.25 -4.13
CA SER A 98 -4.21 -10.59 -4.51
C SER A 98 -5.23 -10.53 -3.37
N ALA A 99 -5.13 -11.43 -2.40
CA ALA A 99 -5.93 -11.43 -1.18
C ALA A 99 -5.83 -10.14 -0.36
N TRP A 100 -4.70 -9.41 -0.44
CA TRP A 100 -4.53 -8.14 0.28
C TRP A 100 -5.48 -7.04 -0.19
N LEU A 101 -6.11 -7.23 -1.35
CA LEU A 101 -7.11 -6.33 -1.90
C LEU A 101 -8.52 -6.60 -1.40
N ASN A 102 -8.76 -7.76 -0.79
CA ASN A 102 -10.11 -8.17 -0.38
C ASN A 102 -10.75 -7.17 0.60
N ASP A 103 -9.95 -6.58 1.49
CA ASP A 103 -10.42 -5.58 2.46
C ASP A 103 -10.76 -4.22 1.80
N LEU A 104 -10.26 -3.99 0.58
CA LEU A 104 -10.48 -2.77 -0.18
C LEU A 104 -11.59 -2.92 -1.25
N MET A 105 -12.03 -4.15 -1.51
CA MET A 105 -12.98 -4.44 -2.59
C MET A 105 -14.36 -4.83 -2.04
N ARG A 106 -15.42 -4.31 -2.65
CA ARG A 106 -16.81 -4.72 -2.33
C ARG A 106 -17.10 -6.16 -2.74
N HIS A 107 -16.45 -6.64 -3.80
CA HIS A 107 -16.55 -8.01 -4.29
C HIS A 107 -15.19 -8.66 -4.13
N GLN A 108 -15.10 -9.54 -3.16
CA GLN A 108 -13.88 -10.31 -2.92
C GLN A 108 -13.68 -11.32 -4.05
N THR A 109 -12.45 -11.44 -4.53
CA THR A 109 -12.09 -12.49 -5.48
C THR A 109 -12.01 -13.83 -4.75
N PHE A 110 -12.70 -14.84 -5.28
CA PHE A 110 -12.69 -16.19 -4.69
C PHE A 110 -11.32 -16.89 -4.81
N LYS A 111 -10.40 -16.34 -5.62
CA LYS A 111 -9.09 -16.95 -5.88
C LYS A 111 -7.97 -15.99 -5.56
N ASN A 112 -6.98 -16.52 -4.88
CA ASN A 112 -5.82 -15.76 -4.47
C ASN A 112 -4.62 -16.16 -5.33
N PHE A 113 -4.01 -15.17 -5.94
CA PHE A 113 -2.77 -15.30 -6.69
C PHE A 113 -1.61 -14.74 -5.90
N THR A 114 -0.47 -15.42 -5.96
CA THR A 114 0.80 -14.86 -5.50
C THR A 114 1.45 -14.14 -6.66
N ILE A 115 1.73 -12.87 -6.51
CA ILE A 115 2.40 -12.05 -7.51
C ILE A 115 3.86 -11.85 -7.08
N VAL A 116 4.77 -12.12 -7.99
CA VAL A 116 6.22 -11.92 -7.84
C VAL A 116 6.65 -10.96 -8.94
N GLU A 117 6.96 -9.75 -8.57
CA GLU A 117 7.44 -8.77 -9.54
C GLU A 117 8.95 -8.66 -9.45
N VAL A 118 9.62 -8.74 -10.59
CA VAL A 118 11.07 -8.82 -10.68
C VAL A 118 11.55 -7.92 -11.82
N GLU A 119 12.73 -7.34 -11.68
CA GLU A 119 13.39 -6.64 -12.79
C GLU A 119 13.38 -7.49 -14.06
N LYS A 120 13.02 -6.88 -15.19
CA LYS A 120 12.85 -7.57 -16.48
C LYS A 120 14.04 -8.44 -16.86
N VAL A 121 15.26 -8.00 -16.56
CA VAL A 121 16.50 -8.71 -16.87
C VAL A 121 16.68 -10.03 -16.12
N ALA A 122 16.00 -10.19 -14.98
CA ALA A 122 16.09 -11.36 -14.11
C ALA A 122 14.81 -12.23 -14.10
N SER A 123 13.75 -11.82 -14.79
CA SER A 123 12.43 -12.46 -14.68
C SER A 123 12.44 -13.91 -15.13
N GLU A 124 13.14 -14.26 -16.22
CA GLU A 124 13.25 -15.64 -16.70
C GLU A 124 14.07 -16.53 -15.75
N GLN A 125 15.17 -16.02 -15.20
CA GLN A 125 15.99 -16.76 -14.25
C GLN A 125 15.24 -17.04 -12.95
N VAL A 126 14.51 -16.05 -12.45
CA VAL A 126 13.65 -16.20 -11.25
C VAL A 126 12.52 -17.18 -11.54
N PHE A 127 11.89 -17.11 -12.73
CA PHE A 127 10.89 -18.08 -13.15
C PHE A 127 11.44 -19.50 -13.12
N ASN A 128 12.56 -19.76 -13.78
CA ASN A 128 13.17 -21.08 -13.83
C ASN A 128 13.50 -21.62 -12.43
N GLN A 129 14.03 -20.74 -11.55
CA GLN A 129 14.37 -21.11 -10.17
C GLN A 129 13.12 -21.47 -9.34
N LEU A 130 12.04 -20.69 -9.46
CA LEU A 130 10.82 -20.95 -8.72
C LEU A 130 10.05 -22.15 -9.28
N ASN A 131 9.97 -22.29 -10.61
CA ASN A 131 9.27 -23.36 -11.29
C ASN A 131 9.89 -24.76 -11.05
N THR A 132 11.17 -24.82 -10.69
CA THR A 132 11.83 -26.08 -10.31
C THR A 132 11.28 -26.66 -9.01
N ASN A 133 10.83 -25.80 -8.08
CA ASN A 133 10.48 -26.21 -6.73
C ASN A 133 9.02 -25.96 -6.36
N LEU A 134 8.29 -25.19 -7.16
CA LEU A 134 6.92 -24.77 -6.88
C LEU A 134 6.00 -25.09 -8.08
N PRO A 135 4.81 -25.63 -7.85
CA PRO A 135 3.84 -25.84 -8.93
C PRO A 135 3.17 -24.53 -9.32
N ASN A 136 2.59 -24.52 -10.53
CA ASN A 136 1.71 -23.44 -11.01
C ASN A 136 2.40 -22.07 -11.06
N VAL A 137 3.63 -22.03 -11.54
CA VAL A 137 4.39 -20.78 -11.77
C VAL A 137 4.22 -20.35 -13.21
N PHE A 138 3.85 -19.10 -13.45
CA PHE A 138 3.64 -18.50 -14.76
C PHE A 138 4.46 -17.22 -14.89
N ILE A 139 4.99 -16.95 -16.07
CA ILE A 139 5.75 -15.72 -16.33
C ILE A 139 5.01 -14.86 -17.36
N ASN A 140 4.74 -13.61 -17.03
CA ASN A 140 4.06 -12.62 -17.86
C ASN A 140 2.88 -13.22 -18.66
N PRO A 141 1.93 -13.92 -18.02
CA PRO A 141 0.82 -14.53 -18.72
C PRO A 141 -0.05 -13.46 -19.38
N ASP A 142 -0.52 -13.73 -20.59
CA ASP A 142 -1.52 -12.91 -21.24
C ASP A 142 -2.92 -13.15 -20.63
N GLU A 143 -3.87 -12.25 -20.92
CA GLU A 143 -5.23 -12.32 -20.42
C GLU A 143 -5.90 -13.67 -20.72
N LYS A 144 -5.71 -14.21 -21.92
CA LYS A 144 -6.26 -15.51 -22.33
C LYS A 144 -5.70 -16.67 -21.49
N THR A 145 -4.43 -16.61 -21.15
CA THR A 145 -3.78 -17.61 -20.28
C THR A 145 -4.32 -17.49 -18.87
N ILE A 146 -4.51 -16.26 -18.38
CA ILE A 146 -5.10 -16.01 -17.05
C ILE A 146 -6.53 -16.60 -16.99
N GLU A 147 -7.37 -16.27 -17.93
CA GLU A 147 -8.76 -16.74 -17.94
C GLU A 147 -8.89 -18.26 -18.08
N ARG A 148 -8.16 -18.86 -19.02
CA ARG A 148 -8.34 -20.27 -19.38
C ARG A 148 -7.64 -21.24 -18.46
N TYR A 149 -6.46 -20.88 -17.95
CA TYR A 149 -5.60 -21.82 -17.22
C TYR A 149 -5.40 -21.39 -15.77
N ILE A 150 -5.04 -20.13 -15.52
CA ILE A 150 -4.68 -19.67 -14.18
C ILE A 150 -5.93 -19.50 -13.33
N GLY A 151 -7.01 -18.96 -13.90
CA GLY A 151 -8.28 -18.76 -13.22
C GLY A 151 -8.92 -20.05 -12.65
N ALA A 152 -8.55 -21.22 -13.16
CA ALA A 152 -9.01 -22.51 -12.61
C ALA A 152 -8.13 -23.03 -11.47
N LEU A 153 -6.92 -22.50 -11.30
CA LEU A 153 -5.94 -23.01 -10.33
C LEU A 153 -6.09 -22.32 -8.97
N ASP A 154 -5.87 -23.10 -7.93
CA ASP A 154 -5.65 -22.55 -6.61
C ASP A 154 -4.16 -22.29 -6.41
N ASN A 155 -3.84 -21.13 -5.79
CA ASN A 155 -2.46 -20.78 -5.42
C ASN A 155 -1.47 -20.61 -6.58
N ALA A 156 -1.90 -20.14 -7.75
CA ALA A 156 -0.99 -19.82 -8.84
C ALA A 156 0.00 -18.72 -8.44
N ILE A 157 1.23 -18.81 -8.97
CA ILE A 157 2.29 -17.82 -8.80
C ILE A 157 2.50 -17.15 -10.15
N ILE A 158 2.31 -15.85 -10.19
CA ILE A 158 2.44 -15.05 -11.40
C ILE A 158 3.68 -14.17 -11.26
N ILE A 159 4.64 -14.36 -12.15
CA ILE A 159 5.82 -13.51 -12.24
C ILE A 159 5.53 -12.42 -13.27
N LYS A 160 5.68 -11.16 -12.87
CA LYS A 160 5.55 -9.97 -13.71
C LYS A 160 6.84 -9.15 -13.72
N ASN A 161 6.97 -8.28 -14.69
CA ASN A 161 8.09 -7.34 -14.73
C ASN A 161 7.83 -6.21 -13.73
N LEU A 162 8.79 -5.96 -12.86
CA LEU A 162 8.76 -4.82 -11.93
C LEU A 162 9.14 -3.55 -12.65
N ASN A 163 8.33 -2.50 -12.52
CA ASN A 163 8.71 -1.17 -12.97
C ASN A 163 9.84 -0.61 -12.09
N SER A 164 10.86 -0.01 -12.72
CA SER A 164 12.07 0.45 -12.02
C SER A 164 11.80 1.45 -10.89
N GLU A 165 10.77 2.28 -11.04
CA GLU A 165 10.38 3.34 -10.10
C GLU A 165 9.19 2.96 -9.19
N ALA A 166 8.77 1.70 -9.24
CA ALA A 166 7.67 1.22 -8.41
C ALA A 166 7.98 1.40 -6.92
N PRO A 167 7.10 2.02 -6.13
CA PRO A 167 7.32 2.19 -4.71
C PRO A 167 7.16 0.84 -4.00
N ILE A 168 8.24 0.39 -3.38
CA ILE A 168 8.31 -0.83 -2.58
C ILE A 168 8.73 -0.49 -1.16
N GLN A 169 8.24 -1.28 -0.22
CA GLN A 169 8.59 -1.17 1.19
C GLN A 169 9.17 -2.49 1.70
N LYS A 170 9.89 -2.44 2.81
CA LYS A 170 10.43 -3.63 3.46
C LYS A 170 9.56 -4.03 4.63
N TRP A 171 9.18 -5.30 4.64
CA TRP A 171 8.61 -5.97 5.80
C TRP A 171 9.60 -7.06 6.25
N ASN A 172 10.28 -6.85 7.38
CA ASN A 172 11.46 -7.64 7.75
C ASN A 172 12.48 -7.67 6.58
N ASN A 173 12.83 -8.84 6.07
CA ASN A 173 13.73 -8.99 4.92
C ASN A 173 13.02 -9.25 3.59
N ILE A 174 11.71 -8.96 3.50
CA ILE A 174 10.89 -9.16 2.33
C ILE A 174 10.55 -7.81 1.71
N ASN A 175 10.72 -7.67 0.40
CA ASN A 175 10.25 -6.52 -0.34
C ASN A 175 8.78 -6.73 -0.72
N VAL A 176 7.93 -5.82 -0.32
CA VAL A 176 6.50 -5.82 -0.62
C VAL A 176 6.10 -4.49 -1.26
N PRO A 177 5.09 -4.46 -2.14
CA PRO A 177 4.62 -3.20 -2.72
C PRO A 177 3.98 -2.30 -1.67
N THR A 178 3.96 -0.99 -1.92
CA THR A 178 3.07 -0.09 -1.19
C THR A 178 1.64 -0.23 -1.70
N LEU A 179 0.66 0.28 -0.94
CA LEU A 179 -0.74 0.26 -1.37
C LEU A 179 -0.94 1.04 -2.67
N GLU A 180 -0.29 2.19 -2.80
CA GLU A 180 -0.38 3.05 -3.98
C GLU A 180 0.08 2.31 -5.23
N LYS A 181 1.17 1.53 -5.13
CA LYS A 181 1.63 0.70 -6.25
C LYS A 181 0.59 -0.32 -6.66
N ILE A 182 0.05 -1.07 -5.70
CA ILE A 182 -0.97 -2.09 -5.99
C ILE A 182 -2.18 -1.47 -6.68
N LEU A 183 -2.68 -0.33 -6.17
CA LEU A 183 -3.84 0.36 -6.74
C LEU A 183 -3.56 0.90 -8.15
N VAL A 184 -2.36 1.41 -8.41
CA VAL A 184 -1.97 1.87 -9.75
C VAL A 184 -1.92 0.71 -10.74
N ASP A 185 -1.32 -0.42 -10.35
CA ASP A 185 -1.19 -1.59 -11.23
C ASP A 185 -2.56 -2.18 -11.61
N ILE A 186 -3.53 -2.20 -10.68
CA ILE A 186 -4.90 -2.68 -10.98
C ILE A 186 -5.63 -1.80 -11.99
N ILE A 187 -5.32 -0.51 -12.04
CA ILE A 187 -5.97 0.41 -12.96
C ILE A 187 -5.26 0.40 -14.32
N ALA A 188 -3.97 0.10 -14.35
CA ALA A 188 -3.13 0.17 -15.55
C ALA A 188 -3.06 -1.14 -16.34
N ASP A 189 -3.32 -2.29 -15.72
CA ASP A 189 -3.36 -3.63 -16.30
C ASP A 189 -4.79 -4.08 -16.62
#